data_7c1d4398b64a29208b34ff7e996cf362
#
_entry.id   7c1d4398b64a29208b34ff7e996cf362
#
_cell.length_a   1.000
_cell.length_b   1.000
_cell.length_c   1.000
_cell.angle_alpha   90.00
_cell.angle_beta   90.00
_cell.angle_gamma   90.00
#
_symmetry.space_group_name_H-M   'P 1'
#
loop_
_entity.id
_entity.type
_entity.pdbx_description
1 polymer ?
#
loop_
_entity_poly.entity_id
_entity_poly.type
_entity_poly.pdbx_seq_one_letter_code
_entity_poly.pdbx_strand_id
1 'polypeptide(L)'
;MLVSGTSMYAGAAAGVFLFSYIAPAGVAWLRILGAALIFLAVVRPARQAWSGHALVLAGAFGTITALMNISFYEAIARLPLGTAVAIEFLGPILVAAWGSRSLRDFAALIVAGAGIVLIADVHLAGSPGGIVFALLAALCWAGYIILGKRVAAAGSPRDSLAVGFTVAAVVTAPFALTIPLSWQPDTPLLPVLVLGLVLGLFANVIPYGLDQVILRKAGQAYFAVLLALLPVSSAIIGWLVLQQSLAPAEIAGIAAVAVAVALRRPA
;
A
#
# COMPACT_ATOMS: atom_id res chain seq x y z
N MET A 1 -10.16 6.95 -9.53
CA MET A 1 -9.96 5.68 -8.79
C MET A 1 -9.61 4.51 -9.68
N LEU A 2 -10.38 4.14 -10.72
CA LEU A 2 -9.98 3.01 -11.57
C LEU A 2 -8.57 3.19 -12.15
N VAL A 3 -8.25 4.37 -12.70
CA VAL A 3 -6.90 4.66 -13.21
C VAL A 3 -5.85 4.63 -12.09
N SER A 4 -6.16 5.17 -10.91
CA SER A 4 -5.26 5.14 -9.75
C SER A 4 -5.01 3.71 -9.27
N GLY A 5 -6.08 2.94 -9.05
CA GLY A 5 -5.98 1.54 -8.62
C GLY A 5 -5.30 0.64 -9.66
N THR A 6 -5.64 0.81 -10.95
CA THR A 6 -4.99 0.06 -12.03
C THR A 6 -3.50 0.37 -12.12
N SER A 7 -3.11 1.66 -12.04
CA SER A 7 -1.69 2.05 -12.01
C SER A 7 -0.97 1.45 -10.81
N MET A 8 -1.56 1.51 -9.62
CA MET A 8 -0.98 1.00 -8.39
C MET A 8 -0.78 -0.52 -8.44
N TYR A 9 -1.80 -1.26 -8.84
CA TYR A 9 -1.72 -2.74 -8.85
C TYR A 9 -0.99 -3.28 -10.07
N ALA A 10 -1.03 -2.60 -11.22
CA ALA A 10 -0.15 -2.93 -12.34
C ALA A 10 1.32 -2.71 -11.95
N GLY A 11 1.62 -1.62 -11.24
CA GLY A 11 2.95 -1.40 -10.65
C GLY A 11 3.32 -2.48 -9.63
N ALA A 12 2.40 -2.89 -8.75
CA ALA A 12 2.64 -3.97 -7.81
C ALA A 12 2.89 -5.32 -8.53
N ALA A 13 2.07 -5.64 -9.55
CA ALA A 13 2.26 -6.83 -10.38
C ALA A 13 3.60 -6.82 -11.12
N ALA A 14 4.00 -5.68 -11.69
CA ALA A 14 5.33 -5.51 -12.27
C ALA A 14 6.45 -5.73 -11.23
N GLY A 15 6.23 -5.32 -9.98
CA GLY A 15 7.14 -5.58 -8.88
C GLY A 15 7.28 -7.08 -8.57
N VAL A 16 6.21 -7.86 -8.70
CA VAL A 16 6.25 -9.32 -8.49
C VAL A 16 7.20 -10.01 -9.47
N PHE A 17 7.27 -9.55 -10.72
CA PHE A 17 8.25 -10.10 -11.67
C PHE A 17 9.71 -9.86 -11.25
N LEU A 18 9.99 -8.82 -10.47
CA LEU A 18 11.32 -8.57 -9.93
C LEU A 18 11.70 -9.52 -8.77
N PHE A 19 10.74 -10.21 -8.15
CA PHE A 19 11.02 -11.14 -7.06
C PHE A 19 11.84 -12.35 -7.49
N SER A 20 11.86 -12.67 -8.79
CA SER A 20 12.75 -13.67 -9.36
C SER A 20 14.23 -13.26 -9.38
N TYR A 21 14.51 -11.96 -9.21
CA TYR A 21 15.86 -11.41 -9.29
C TYR A 21 16.37 -10.89 -7.95
N ILE A 22 15.52 -10.23 -7.18
CA ILE A 22 15.84 -9.63 -5.89
C ILE A 22 14.71 -9.84 -4.88
N ALA A 23 15.05 -9.84 -3.60
CA ALA A 23 14.08 -10.04 -2.51
C ALA A 23 12.96 -8.99 -2.54
N PRO A 24 11.72 -9.35 -2.14
CA PRO A 24 10.56 -8.45 -2.15
C PRO A 24 10.79 -7.15 -1.37
N ALA A 25 11.46 -7.23 -0.20
CA ALA A 25 11.82 -6.05 0.58
C ALA A 25 12.76 -5.10 -0.17
N GLY A 26 13.70 -5.62 -0.96
CA GLY A 26 14.59 -4.83 -1.83
C GLY A 26 13.83 -4.12 -2.94
N VAL A 27 12.88 -4.81 -3.59
CA VAL A 27 12.01 -4.19 -4.60
C VAL A 27 11.16 -3.08 -3.99
N ALA A 28 10.58 -3.31 -2.80
CA ALA A 28 9.81 -2.32 -2.08
C ALA A 28 10.66 -1.08 -1.73
N TRP A 29 11.91 -1.29 -1.29
CA TRP A 29 12.83 -0.20 -1.00
C TRP A 29 13.20 0.62 -2.25
N LEU A 30 13.52 -0.02 -3.38
CA LEU A 30 13.78 0.67 -4.65
C LEU A 30 12.60 1.54 -5.09
N ARG A 31 11.38 1.03 -4.95
CA ARG A 31 10.17 1.77 -5.24
C ARG A 31 10.00 3.01 -4.34
N ILE A 32 10.32 2.89 -3.04
CA ILE A 32 10.31 4.00 -2.08
C ILE A 32 11.37 5.03 -2.47
N LEU A 33 12.57 4.59 -2.78
CA LEU A 33 13.66 5.46 -3.24
C LEU A 33 13.27 6.19 -4.53
N GLY A 34 12.71 5.48 -5.51
CA GLY A 34 12.23 6.07 -6.76
C GLY A 34 11.19 7.17 -6.52
N ALA A 35 10.21 6.92 -5.65
CA ALA A 35 9.22 7.91 -5.25
C ALA A 35 9.87 9.11 -4.55
N ALA A 36 10.83 8.89 -3.64
CA ALA A 36 11.56 9.95 -2.95
C ALA A 36 12.30 10.87 -3.94
N LEU A 37 13.03 10.28 -4.89
CA LEU A 37 13.77 11.02 -5.91
C LEU A 37 12.84 11.88 -6.79
N ILE A 38 11.71 11.29 -7.22
CA ILE A 38 10.72 12.00 -8.04
C ILE A 38 10.08 13.15 -7.24
N PHE A 39 9.64 12.89 -6.00
CA PHE A 39 9.05 13.94 -5.17
C PHE A 39 10.05 15.05 -4.87
N LEU A 40 11.32 14.75 -4.58
CA LEU A 40 12.34 15.77 -4.37
C LEU A 40 12.56 16.63 -5.61
N ALA A 41 12.64 16.01 -6.79
CA ALA A 41 12.85 16.71 -8.05
C ALA A 41 11.68 17.64 -8.41
N VAL A 42 10.44 17.16 -8.18
CA VAL A 42 9.21 17.88 -8.59
C VAL A 42 8.78 18.92 -7.55
N VAL A 43 8.81 18.56 -6.27
CA VAL A 43 8.25 19.41 -5.19
C VAL A 43 9.25 20.44 -4.70
N ARG A 44 10.55 20.07 -4.62
CA ARG A 44 11.63 20.92 -4.08
C ARG A 44 11.24 21.51 -2.72
N PRO A 45 11.08 20.67 -1.68
CA PRO A 45 10.50 21.08 -0.40
C PRO A 45 11.27 22.22 0.26
N ALA A 46 10.56 23.15 0.89
CA ALA A 46 11.12 24.28 1.59
C ALA A 46 12.03 23.85 2.73
N ARG A 47 13.07 24.64 3.05
CA ARG A 47 14.01 24.33 4.14
C ARG A 47 13.32 24.09 5.49
N GLN A 48 12.23 24.78 5.75
CA GLN A 48 11.45 24.66 6.98
C GLN A 48 10.81 23.27 7.14
N ALA A 49 10.51 22.57 6.03
CA ALA A 49 9.98 21.20 6.07
C ALA A 49 11.01 20.16 6.57
N TRP A 50 12.30 20.51 6.57
CA TRP A 50 13.40 19.67 7.02
C TRP A 50 13.80 19.89 8.48
N SER A 51 13.01 20.57 9.27
CA SER A 51 13.34 20.88 10.66
C SER A 51 12.16 20.76 11.62
N GLY A 52 12.48 20.61 12.90
CA GLY A 52 11.51 20.65 13.99
C GLY A 52 10.38 19.62 13.85
N HIS A 53 9.20 20.02 14.28
CA HIS A 53 8.01 19.17 14.30
C HIS A 53 7.56 18.71 12.88
N ALA A 54 7.79 19.54 11.86
CA ALA A 54 7.44 19.20 10.48
C ALA A 54 8.24 17.98 9.98
N LEU A 55 9.55 17.96 10.22
CA LEU A 55 10.42 16.82 9.88
C LEU A 55 10.00 15.55 10.62
N VAL A 56 9.75 15.64 11.93
CA VAL A 56 9.36 14.48 12.74
C VAL A 56 8.04 13.89 12.25
N LEU A 57 7.04 14.74 11.99
CA LEU A 57 5.74 14.30 11.54
C LEU A 57 5.79 13.70 10.12
N ALA A 58 6.47 14.38 9.19
CA ALA A 58 6.66 13.88 7.82
C ALA A 58 7.49 12.59 7.81
N GLY A 59 8.55 12.52 8.61
CA GLY A 59 9.39 11.35 8.75
C GLY A 59 8.64 10.14 9.33
N ALA A 60 7.86 10.34 10.39
CA ALA A 60 7.02 9.28 10.96
C ALA A 60 5.99 8.76 9.94
N PHE A 61 5.32 9.68 9.23
CA PHE A 61 4.39 9.35 8.17
C PHE A 61 5.07 8.57 7.04
N GLY A 62 6.22 9.02 6.58
CA GLY A 62 6.99 8.33 5.53
C GLY A 62 7.47 6.96 5.97
N THR A 63 7.99 6.83 7.19
CA THR A 63 8.49 5.56 7.74
C THR A 63 7.37 4.53 7.85
N ILE A 64 6.20 4.90 8.39
CA ILE A 64 5.05 3.97 8.46
C ILE A 64 4.58 3.57 7.06
N THR A 65 4.61 4.51 6.10
CA THR A 65 4.28 4.23 4.69
C THR A 65 5.27 3.25 4.07
N ALA A 66 6.57 3.39 4.36
CA ALA A 66 7.59 2.47 3.88
C ALA A 66 7.43 1.07 4.47
N LEU A 67 7.21 0.97 5.78
CA LEU A 67 6.97 -0.31 6.45
C LEU A 67 5.71 -1.00 5.91
N MET A 68 4.64 -0.23 5.66
CA MET A 68 3.44 -0.71 4.98
C MET A 68 3.78 -1.33 3.61
N ASN A 69 4.54 -0.61 2.79
CA ASN A 69 4.93 -1.08 1.46
C ASN A 69 5.82 -2.32 1.50
N ILE A 70 6.80 -2.38 2.42
CA ILE A 70 7.69 -3.53 2.57
C ILE A 70 6.87 -4.75 3.02
N SER A 71 6.02 -4.60 4.04
CA SER A 71 5.14 -5.68 4.50
C SER A 71 4.18 -6.14 3.40
N PHE A 72 3.61 -5.22 2.62
CA PHE A 72 2.76 -5.56 1.49
C PHE A 72 3.49 -6.37 0.41
N TYR A 73 4.74 -6.01 0.07
CA TYR A 73 5.52 -6.74 -0.92
C TYR A 73 5.92 -8.14 -0.41
N GLU A 74 6.22 -8.27 0.88
CA GLU A 74 6.43 -9.58 1.51
C GLU A 74 5.15 -10.43 1.52
N ALA A 75 3.97 -9.78 1.66
CA ALA A 75 2.69 -10.47 1.57
C ALA A 75 2.41 -10.98 0.16
N ILE A 76 2.51 -10.12 -0.87
CA ILE A 76 2.21 -10.51 -2.27
C ILE A 76 3.26 -11.44 -2.89
N ALA A 77 4.42 -11.60 -2.26
CA ALA A 77 5.38 -12.65 -2.62
C ALA A 77 4.92 -14.05 -2.16
N ARG A 78 3.92 -14.13 -1.28
CA ARG A 78 3.46 -15.37 -0.63
C ARG A 78 1.97 -15.63 -0.81
N LEU A 79 1.19 -14.60 -1.14
CA LEU A 79 -0.26 -14.63 -1.31
C LEU A 79 -0.64 -14.07 -2.67
N PRO A 80 -1.77 -14.47 -3.25
CA PRO A 80 -2.34 -13.80 -4.40
C PRO A 80 -2.56 -12.32 -4.13
N LEU A 81 -2.37 -11.48 -5.15
CA LEU A 81 -2.44 -10.02 -5.03
C LEU A 81 -3.77 -9.54 -4.45
N GLY A 82 -4.89 -10.09 -4.96
CA GLY A 82 -6.22 -9.74 -4.46
C GLY A 82 -6.45 -10.11 -3.00
N THR A 83 -5.93 -11.26 -2.59
CA THR A 83 -5.99 -11.77 -1.21
C THR A 83 -5.22 -10.87 -0.24
N ALA A 84 -3.98 -10.53 -0.58
CA ALA A 84 -3.15 -9.65 0.25
C ALA A 84 -3.79 -8.27 0.41
N VAL A 85 -4.31 -7.68 -0.67
CA VAL A 85 -5.02 -6.40 -0.65
C VAL A 85 -6.28 -6.47 0.20
N ALA A 86 -7.08 -7.54 0.09
CA ALA A 86 -8.28 -7.69 0.91
C ALA A 86 -7.96 -7.70 2.41
N ILE A 87 -6.92 -8.41 2.83
CA ILE A 87 -6.47 -8.44 4.24
C ILE A 87 -5.96 -7.05 4.66
N GLU A 88 -5.19 -6.38 3.82
CA GLU A 88 -4.64 -5.05 4.10
C GLU A 88 -5.76 -4.01 4.37
N PHE A 89 -6.93 -4.17 3.73
CA PHE A 89 -8.08 -3.29 3.93
C PHE A 89 -8.68 -3.34 5.34
N LEU A 90 -8.31 -4.30 6.19
CA LEU A 90 -8.60 -4.22 7.63
C LEU A 90 -8.12 -2.92 8.27
N GLY A 91 -6.98 -2.39 7.84
CA GLY A 91 -6.44 -1.16 8.39
C GLY A 91 -7.41 0.03 8.31
N PRO A 92 -7.85 0.43 7.10
CA PRO A 92 -8.87 1.46 6.92
C PRO A 92 -10.19 1.17 7.66
N ILE A 93 -10.64 -0.10 7.69
CA ILE A 93 -11.88 -0.50 8.36
C ILE A 93 -11.76 -0.32 9.87
N LEU A 94 -10.64 -0.73 10.47
CA LEU A 94 -10.38 -0.57 11.90
C LEU A 94 -10.33 0.91 12.31
N VAL A 95 -9.65 1.76 11.52
CA VAL A 95 -9.60 3.20 11.80
C VAL A 95 -11.00 3.81 11.76
N ALA A 96 -11.83 3.37 10.84
CA ALA A 96 -13.21 3.87 10.76
C ALA A 96 -14.06 3.39 11.95
N ALA A 97 -13.94 2.12 12.30
CA ALA A 97 -14.66 1.56 13.44
C ALA A 97 -14.26 2.24 14.76
N TRP A 98 -12.97 2.61 14.90
CA TRP A 98 -12.48 3.34 16.07
C TRP A 98 -13.02 4.78 16.13
N GLY A 99 -13.14 5.44 14.97
CA GLY A 99 -13.60 6.84 14.86
C GLY A 99 -15.13 7.01 14.88
N SER A 100 -15.90 5.93 14.70
CA SER A 100 -17.37 5.96 14.66
C SER A 100 -17.98 4.92 15.58
N ARG A 101 -19.09 5.27 16.20
CA ARG A 101 -19.90 4.34 17.00
C ARG A 101 -21.17 3.90 16.25
N SER A 102 -21.15 3.95 14.93
CA SER A 102 -22.31 3.60 14.12
C SER A 102 -22.45 2.08 13.99
N LEU A 103 -23.68 1.58 14.05
CA LEU A 103 -23.97 0.17 13.80
C LEU A 103 -23.44 -0.31 12.43
N ARG A 104 -23.40 0.59 11.44
CA ARG A 104 -22.91 0.28 10.09
C ARG A 104 -21.41 0.00 10.07
N ASP A 105 -20.60 0.78 10.82
CA ASP A 105 -19.17 0.56 10.88
C ASP A 105 -18.83 -0.71 11.64
N PHE A 106 -19.62 -1.04 12.66
CA PHE A 106 -19.50 -2.31 13.37
C PHE A 106 -19.90 -3.50 12.48
N ALA A 107 -21.00 -3.38 11.71
CA ALA A 107 -21.37 -4.39 10.72
C ALA A 107 -20.31 -4.57 9.65
N ALA A 108 -19.72 -3.47 9.15
CA ALA A 108 -18.62 -3.52 8.20
C ALA A 108 -17.40 -4.27 8.76
N LEU A 109 -17.07 -4.06 10.05
CA LEU A 109 -15.97 -4.78 10.71
C LEU A 109 -16.24 -6.28 10.79
N ILE A 110 -17.48 -6.68 11.12
CA ILE A 110 -17.87 -8.10 11.16
C ILE A 110 -17.79 -8.72 9.78
N VAL A 111 -18.33 -8.06 8.75
CA VAL A 111 -18.31 -8.56 7.36
C VAL A 111 -16.89 -8.68 6.85
N ALA A 112 -16.02 -7.70 7.12
CA ALA A 112 -14.60 -7.76 6.75
C ALA A 112 -13.88 -8.89 7.49
N GLY A 113 -14.12 -9.03 8.79
CA GLY A 113 -13.56 -10.12 9.61
C GLY A 113 -13.95 -11.50 9.08
N ALA A 114 -15.23 -11.70 8.76
CA ALA A 114 -15.72 -12.94 8.15
C ALA A 114 -15.04 -13.20 6.79
N GLY A 115 -14.90 -12.16 5.95
CA GLY A 115 -14.19 -12.26 4.67
C GLY A 115 -12.74 -12.70 4.85
N ILE A 116 -12.05 -12.16 5.85
CA ILE A 116 -10.66 -12.53 6.12
C ILE A 116 -10.54 -13.95 6.68
N VAL A 117 -11.48 -14.40 7.50
CA VAL A 117 -11.51 -15.80 7.95
C VAL A 117 -11.64 -16.75 6.76
N LEU A 118 -12.51 -16.45 5.79
CA LEU A 118 -12.65 -17.24 4.55
C LEU A 118 -11.33 -17.30 3.76
N ILE A 119 -10.60 -16.17 3.67
CA ILE A 119 -9.30 -16.10 3.00
C ILE A 119 -8.24 -16.87 3.81
N ALA A 120 -8.23 -16.69 5.12
CA ALA A 120 -7.25 -17.31 6.01
C ALA A 120 -7.37 -18.83 6.04
N ASP A 121 -8.59 -19.37 5.99
CA ASP A 121 -8.83 -20.81 5.94
C ASP A 121 -8.14 -21.47 4.74
N VAL A 122 -8.10 -20.79 3.61
CA VAL A 122 -7.41 -21.27 2.40
C VAL A 122 -5.87 -21.22 2.52
N HIS A 123 -5.31 -20.22 3.22
CA HIS A 123 -3.88 -19.93 3.17
C HIS A 123 -3.11 -20.22 4.47
N LEU A 124 -3.78 -20.44 5.61
CA LEU A 124 -3.10 -20.70 6.89
C LEU A 124 -2.17 -21.90 6.84
N ALA A 125 -2.58 -22.97 6.13
CA ALA A 125 -1.78 -24.19 6.01
C ALA A 125 -0.59 -24.01 5.04
N GLY A 126 -0.71 -23.13 4.03
CA GLY A 126 0.28 -22.98 2.96
C GLY A 126 1.20 -21.77 3.12
N SER A 127 0.73 -20.67 3.70
CA SER A 127 1.50 -19.43 3.78
C SER A 127 1.12 -18.55 4.98
N PRO A 128 1.34 -19.01 6.22
CA PRO A 128 1.05 -18.22 7.41
C PRO A 128 1.84 -16.92 7.46
N GLY A 129 3.08 -16.92 6.97
CA GLY A 129 3.92 -15.73 6.86
C GLY A 129 3.33 -14.65 5.95
N GLY A 130 2.70 -15.05 4.85
CA GLY A 130 2.01 -14.11 3.96
C GLY A 130 0.86 -13.39 4.66
N ILE A 131 0.06 -14.10 5.45
CA ILE A 131 -1.03 -13.52 6.24
C ILE A 131 -0.49 -12.54 7.30
N VAL A 132 0.59 -12.92 8.00
CA VAL A 132 1.23 -12.05 9.01
C VAL A 132 1.70 -10.76 8.34
N PHE A 133 2.36 -10.82 7.20
CA PHE A 133 2.82 -9.62 6.49
C PHE A 133 1.65 -8.76 5.98
N ALA A 134 0.56 -9.36 5.49
CA ALA A 134 -0.63 -8.62 5.09
C ALA A 134 -1.30 -7.90 6.26
N LEU A 135 -1.36 -8.54 7.44
CA LEU A 135 -1.87 -7.92 8.66
C LEU A 135 -0.95 -6.80 9.18
N LEU A 136 0.37 -6.97 9.09
CA LEU A 136 1.33 -5.89 9.39
C LEU A 136 1.14 -4.71 8.44
N ALA A 137 0.94 -4.96 7.14
CA ALA A 137 0.62 -3.91 6.18
C ALA A 137 -0.69 -3.19 6.55
N ALA A 138 -1.73 -3.92 6.97
CA ALA A 138 -2.99 -3.37 7.44
C ALA A 138 -2.81 -2.44 8.66
N LEU A 139 -2.03 -2.87 9.66
CA LEU A 139 -1.71 -2.06 10.83
C LEU A 139 -0.93 -0.78 10.44
N CYS A 140 0.05 -0.91 9.55
CA CYS A 140 0.78 0.24 9.03
C CYS A 140 -0.13 1.18 8.25
N TRP A 141 -1.10 0.65 7.48
CA TRP A 141 -2.08 1.49 6.78
C TRP A 141 -2.99 2.25 7.74
N ALA A 142 -3.41 1.62 8.84
CA ALA A 142 -4.12 2.33 9.90
C ALA A 142 -3.28 3.50 10.46
N GLY A 143 -2.00 3.26 10.76
CA GLY A 143 -1.05 4.29 11.19
C GLY A 143 -0.86 5.41 10.15
N TYR A 144 -0.74 5.04 8.87
CA TYR A 144 -0.68 5.97 7.75
C TYR A 144 -1.89 6.91 7.70
N ILE A 145 -3.11 6.38 7.88
CA ILE A 145 -4.34 7.20 7.89
C ILE A 145 -4.33 8.17 9.06
N ILE A 146 -3.95 7.72 10.26
CA ILE A 146 -3.91 8.54 11.47
C ILE A 146 -2.86 9.66 11.33
N LEU A 147 -1.64 9.32 10.91
CA LEU A 147 -0.57 10.30 10.71
C LEU A 147 -0.86 11.22 9.53
N GLY A 148 -1.44 10.70 8.45
CA GLY A 148 -1.80 11.46 7.27
C GLY A 148 -2.77 12.61 7.57
N LYS A 149 -3.74 12.41 8.48
CA LYS A 149 -4.63 13.48 8.96
C LYS A 149 -3.83 14.60 9.65
N ARG A 150 -2.82 14.25 10.47
CA ARG A 150 -1.97 15.22 11.16
C ARG A 150 -1.07 15.98 10.18
N VAL A 151 -0.49 15.27 9.22
CA VAL A 151 0.33 15.86 8.15
C VAL A 151 -0.50 16.85 7.32
N ALA A 152 -1.73 16.49 6.96
CA ALA A 152 -2.63 17.35 6.19
C ALA A 152 -3.00 18.64 6.94
N ALA A 153 -3.07 18.60 8.28
CA ALA A 153 -3.38 19.74 9.13
C ALA A 153 -2.16 20.63 9.43
N ALA A 154 -0.94 20.12 9.29
CA ALA A 154 0.28 20.79 9.79
C ALA A 154 1.02 21.69 8.80
N GLY A 155 0.55 21.83 7.53
CA GLY A 155 1.22 22.70 6.54
C GLY A 155 1.09 22.23 5.09
N SER A 156 2.20 22.23 4.33
CA SER A 156 2.20 21.81 2.94
C SER A 156 2.22 20.27 2.81
N PRO A 157 1.11 19.64 2.38
CA PRO A 157 1.09 18.19 2.18
C PRO A 157 2.11 17.70 1.14
N ARG A 158 2.43 18.54 0.15
CA ARG A 158 3.43 18.21 -0.90
C ARG A 158 4.83 18.11 -0.31
N ASP A 159 5.23 19.09 0.50
CA ASP A 159 6.52 19.09 1.17
C ASP A 159 6.64 17.90 2.11
N SER A 160 5.57 17.61 2.86
CA SER A 160 5.52 16.46 3.77
C SER A 160 5.66 15.13 3.05
N LEU A 161 5.10 14.97 1.83
CA LEU A 161 5.32 13.77 1.02
C LEU A 161 6.79 13.65 0.58
N ALA A 162 7.39 14.74 0.06
CA ALA A 162 8.77 14.73 -0.38
C ALA A 162 9.75 14.43 0.76
N VAL A 163 9.60 15.10 1.90
CA VAL A 163 10.41 14.86 3.10
C VAL A 163 10.14 13.46 3.67
N GLY A 164 8.88 13.06 3.76
CA GLY A 164 8.47 11.77 4.29
C GLY A 164 9.07 10.60 3.51
N PHE A 165 8.92 10.60 2.17
CA PHE A 165 9.51 9.55 1.34
C PHE A 165 11.04 9.54 1.37
N THR A 166 11.68 10.71 1.50
CA THR A 166 13.14 10.79 1.66
C THR A 166 13.59 10.18 2.98
N VAL A 167 12.96 10.56 4.09
CA VAL A 167 13.24 9.97 5.41
C VAL A 167 12.96 8.47 5.39
N ALA A 168 11.85 8.07 4.77
CA ALA A 168 11.50 6.66 4.60
C ALA A 168 12.59 5.86 3.87
N ALA A 169 13.09 6.36 2.74
CA ALA A 169 14.16 5.71 1.99
C ALA A 169 15.45 5.58 2.82
N VAL A 170 15.77 6.58 3.63
CA VAL A 170 16.96 6.56 4.51
C VAL A 170 16.76 5.60 5.68
N VAL A 171 15.63 5.69 6.40
CA VAL A 171 15.36 4.83 7.57
C VAL A 171 15.24 3.36 7.17
N THR A 172 14.66 3.08 6.01
CA THR A 172 14.53 1.71 5.50
C THR A 172 15.71 1.28 4.61
N ALA A 173 16.78 2.07 4.52
CA ALA A 173 18.00 1.71 3.77
C ALA A 173 18.61 0.33 4.13
N PRO A 174 18.52 -0.19 5.37
CA PRO A 174 18.96 -1.55 5.65
C PRO A 174 18.31 -2.62 4.75
N PHE A 175 17.08 -2.42 4.28
CA PHE A 175 16.45 -3.32 3.32
C PHE A 175 17.11 -3.31 1.94
N ALA A 176 17.87 -2.28 1.59
CA ALA A 176 18.69 -2.28 0.38
C ALA A 176 19.74 -3.40 0.38
N LEU A 177 20.18 -3.86 1.57
CA LEU A 177 21.13 -4.96 1.70
C LEU A 177 20.54 -6.30 1.23
N THR A 178 19.22 -6.42 1.17
CA THR A 178 18.57 -7.61 0.62
C THR A 178 18.77 -7.72 -0.89
N ILE A 179 19.10 -6.63 -1.58
CA ILE A 179 19.34 -6.61 -3.03
C ILE A 179 20.60 -7.44 -3.36
N PRO A 180 21.82 -7.11 -2.87
CA PRO A 180 23.00 -7.89 -3.17
C PRO A 180 22.96 -9.31 -2.57
N LEU A 181 22.26 -9.50 -1.44
CA LEU A 181 22.17 -10.80 -0.80
C LEU A 181 21.30 -11.81 -1.59
N SER A 182 20.34 -11.31 -2.36
CA SER A 182 19.45 -12.12 -3.21
C SER A 182 19.84 -12.11 -4.69
N TRP A 183 20.91 -11.38 -5.04
CA TRP A 183 21.35 -11.19 -6.42
C TRP A 183 21.84 -12.47 -7.05
N GLN A 184 21.33 -12.78 -8.24
CA GLN A 184 21.81 -13.91 -9.04
C GLN A 184 22.85 -13.42 -10.08
N PRO A 185 23.90 -14.23 -10.38
CA PRO A 185 25.00 -13.83 -11.26
C PRO A 185 24.55 -13.34 -12.65
N ASP A 186 23.51 -13.96 -13.20
CA ASP A 186 23.00 -13.64 -14.55
C ASP A 186 21.96 -12.51 -14.56
N THR A 187 21.71 -11.88 -13.41
CA THR A 187 20.71 -10.83 -13.30
C THR A 187 21.20 -9.54 -13.96
N PRO A 188 20.44 -8.96 -14.89
CA PRO A 188 20.80 -7.70 -15.52
C PRO A 188 20.62 -6.53 -14.54
N LEU A 189 21.73 -6.05 -13.94
CA LEU A 189 21.72 -5.05 -12.86
C LEU A 189 20.94 -3.79 -13.23
N LEU A 190 21.31 -3.15 -14.34
CA LEU A 190 20.75 -1.85 -14.71
C LEU A 190 19.24 -1.91 -14.98
N PRO A 191 18.70 -2.82 -15.79
CA PRO A 191 17.26 -2.97 -15.98
C PRO A 191 16.49 -3.19 -14.69
N VAL A 192 16.97 -4.02 -13.77
CA VAL A 192 16.30 -4.31 -12.49
C VAL A 192 16.25 -3.07 -11.60
N LEU A 193 17.36 -2.34 -11.47
CA LEU A 193 17.39 -1.11 -10.69
C LEU A 193 16.52 -0.01 -11.30
N VAL A 194 16.59 0.18 -12.62
CA VAL A 194 15.76 1.17 -13.31
C VAL A 194 14.28 0.83 -13.16
N LEU A 195 13.90 -0.43 -13.38
CA LEU A 195 12.50 -0.85 -13.20
C LEU A 195 12.03 -0.66 -11.76
N GLY A 196 12.84 -1.03 -10.76
CA GLY A 196 12.55 -0.80 -9.36
C GLY A 196 12.29 0.67 -9.02
N LEU A 197 13.09 1.59 -9.57
CA LEU A 197 12.89 3.03 -9.41
C LEU A 197 11.62 3.52 -10.14
N VAL A 198 11.38 3.03 -11.35
CA VAL A 198 10.18 3.37 -12.15
C VAL A 198 8.90 2.90 -11.49
N LEU A 199 8.94 1.78 -10.75
CA LEU A 199 7.81 1.35 -9.92
C LEU A 199 7.39 2.41 -8.89
N GLY A 200 8.33 3.23 -8.41
CA GLY A 200 8.02 4.38 -7.55
C GLY A 200 7.07 5.38 -8.21
N LEU A 201 7.21 5.61 -9.51
CA LEU A 201 6.32 6.48 -10.27
C LEU A 201 4.90 5.88 -10.35
N PHE A 202 4.79 4.66 -10.87
CA PHE A 202 3.49 4.04 -11.17
C PHE A 202 2.73 3.58 -9.93
N ALA A 203 3.42 3.09 -8.93
CA ALA A 203 2.79 2.53 -7.74
C ALA A 203 2.68 3.50 -6.56
N ASN A 204 3.37 4.65 -6.60
CA ASN A 204 3.29 5.65 -5.53
C ASN A 204 2.92 7.04 -6.08
N VAL A 205 3.76 7.66 -6.93
CA VAL A 205 3.58 9.07 -7.30
C VAL A 205 2.27 9.31 -8.03
N ILE A 206 1.95 8.51 -9.04
CA ILE A 206 0.71 8.64 -9.82
C ILE A 206 -0.53 8.36 -8.96
N PRO A 207 -0.65 7.23 -8.23
CA PRO A 207 -1.82 6.96 -7.39
C PRO A 207 -2.05 8.04 -6.33
N TYR A 208 -1.04 8.39 -5.55
CA TYR A 208 -1.19 9.41 -4.51
C TYR A 208 -1.54 10.79 -5.09
N GLY A 209 -0.99 11.14 -6.26
CA GLY A 209 -1.34 12.37 -6.96
C GLY A 209 -2.80 12.39 -7.42
N LEU A 210 -3.27 11.30 -8.04
CA LEU A 210 -4.66 11.16 -8.50
C LEU A 210 -5.65 11.12 -7.33
N ASP A 211 -5.31 10.43 -6.26
CA ASP A 211 -6.17 10.33 -5.08
C ASP A 211 -6.40 11.69 -4.44
N GLN A 212 -5.37 12.54 -4.36
CA GLN A 212 -5.52 13.92 -3.89
C GLN A 212 -6.46 14.75 -4.78
N VAL A 213 -6.40 14.56 -6.10
CA VAL A 213 -7.31 15.25 -7.04
C VAL A 213 -8.74 14.77 -6.87
N ILE A 214 -8.94 13.46 -6.72
CA ILE A 214 -10.27 12.85 -6.55
C ILE A 214 -10.88 13.31 -5.23
N LEU A 215 -10.11 13.27 -4.14
CA LEU A 215 -10.56 13.71 -2.81
C LEU A 215 -11.04 15.16 -2.83
N ARG A 216 -10.31 16.04 -3.54
CA ARG A 216 -10.69 17.46 -3.67
C ARG A 216 -11.95 17.67 -4.51
N LYS A 217 -12.14 16.88 -5.59
CA LYS A 217 -13.26 17.09 -6.53
C LYS A 217 -14.52 16.34 -6.14
N ALA A 218 -14.40 15.13 -5.63
CA ALA A 218 -15.53 14.23 -5.39
C ALA A 218 -15.96 14.13 -3.91
N GLY A 219 -15.13 14.64 -3.00
CA GLY A 219 -15.38 14.58 -1.57
C GLY A 219 -15.13 13.19 -0.96
N GLN A 220 -15.09 13.14 0.37
CA GLN A 220 -14.70 11.95 1.13
C GLN A 220 -15.70 10.79 0.96
N ALA A 221 -16.99 11.08 0.85
CA ALA A 221 -18.04 10.08 0.71
C ALA A 221 -17.85 9.23 -0.54
N TYR A 222 -17.71 9.89 -1.67
CA TYR A 222 -17.54 9.24 -2.96
C TYR A 222 -16.18 8.53 -3.06
N PHE A 223 -15.13 9.13 -2.50
CA PHE A 223 -13.80 8.53 -2.43
C PHE A 223 -13.82 7.19 -1.66
N ALA A 224 -14.51 7.12 -0.52
CA ALA A 224 -14.61 5.89 0.28
C ALA A 224 -15.31 4.74 -0.49
N VAL A 225 -16.38 5.06 -1.23
CA VAL A 225 -17.06 4.05 -2.08
C VAL A 225 -16.12 3.56 -3.18
N LEU A 226 -15.35 4.47 -3.78
CA LEU A 226 -14.38 4.10 -4.82
C LEU A 226 -13.22 3.25 -4.28
N LEU A 227 -12.84 3.39 -3.01
CA LEU A 227 -11.84 2.53 -2.36
C LEU A 227 -12.30 1.07 -2.30
N ALA A 228 -13.61 0.81 -2.21
CA ALA A 228 -14.14 -0.55 -2.21
C ALA A 228 -13.83 -1.33 -3.51
N LEU A 229 -13.54 -0.63 -4.60
CA LEU A 229 -13.15 -1.23 -5.86
C LEU A 229 -11.70 -1.74 -5.87
N LEU A 230 -10.86 -1.32 -4.94
CA LEU A 230 -9.44 -1.65 -4.94
C LEU A 230 -9.18 -3.16 -4.73
N PRO A 231 -9.80 -3.87 -3.77
CA PRO A 231 -9.62 -5.31 -3.64
C PRO A 231 -10.05 -6.08 -4.90
N VAL A 232 -11.14 -5.63 -5.53
CA VAL A 232 -11.63 -6.25 -6.78
C VAL A 232 -10.67 -5.97 -7.93
N SER A 233 -10.18 -4.73 -8.06
CA SER A 233 -9.21 -4.35 -9.09
C SER A 233 -7.90 -5.14 -8.94
N SER A 234 -7.42 -5.34 -7.71
CA SER A 234 -6.21 -6.11 -7.44
C SER A 234 -6.37 -7.59 -7.78
N ALA A 235 -7.53 -8.17 -7.49
CA ALA A 235 -7.86 -9.56 -7.86
C ALA A 235 -7.87 -9.73 -9.38
N ILE A 236 -8.49 -8.81 -10.13
CA ILE A 236 -8.53 -8.81 -11.58
C ILE A 236 -7.12 -8.70 -12.17
N ILE A 237 -6.29 -7.80 -11.67
CA ILE A 237 -4.91 -7.64 -12.13
C ILE A 237 -4.07 -8.87 -11.77
N GLY A 238 -4.22 -9.43 -10.57
CA GLY A 238 -3.58 -10.68 -10.17
C GLY A 238 -3.91 -11.82 -11.13
N TRP A 239 -5.19 -11.94 -11.51
CA TRP A 239 -5.62 -12.95 -12.48
C TRP A 239 -5.09 -12.68 -13.89
N LEU A 240 -5.25 -11.45 -14.41
CA LEU A 240 -4.88 -11.13 -15.79
C LEU A 240 -3.37 -11.07 -16.03
N VAL A 241 -2.62 -10.46 -15.11
CA VAL A 241 -1.19 -10.15 -15.29
C VAL A 241 -0.30 -11.22 -14.68
N LEU A 242 -0.65 -11.68 -13.46
CA LEU A 242 0.14 -12.67 -12.71
C LEU A 242 -0.37 -14.10 -12.91
N GLN A 243 -1.45 -14.29 -13.68
CA GLN A 243 -2.08 -15.60 -13.93
C GLN A 243 -2.45 -16.34 -12.63
N GLN A 244 -2.79 -15.60 -11.57
CA GLN A 244 -3.17 -16.14 -10.29
C GLN A 244 -4.61 -16.63 -10.31
N SER A 245 -4.84 -17.90 -9.99
CA SER A 245 -6.18 -18.46 -9.77
C SER A 245 -6.58 -18.28 -8.32
N LEU A 246 -7.79 -17.80 -8.08
CA LEU A 246 -8.36 -17.65 -6.74
C LEU A 246 -9.34 -18.78 -6.47
N ALA A 247 -9.29 -19.34 -5.26
CA ALA A 247 -10.30 -20.27 -4.80
C ALA A 247 -11.67 -19.57 -4.61
N PRO A 248 -12.80 -20.29 -4.72
CA PRO A 248 -14.11 -19.67 -4.52
C PRO A 248 -14.28 -18.99 -3.13
N ALA A 249 -13.67 -19.54 -2.09
CA ALA A 249 -13.65 -18.94 -0.76
C ALA A 249 -12.87 -17.62 -0.71
N GLU A 250 -11.76 -17.51 -1.45
CA GLU A 250 -11.01 -16.26 -1.57
C GLU A 250 -11.81 -15.18 -2.30
N ILE A 251 -12.48 -15.54 -3.40
CA ILE A 251 -13.38 -14.64 -4.15
C ILE A 251 -14.49 -14.13 -3.24
N ALA A 252 -15.13 -15.02 -2.48
CA ALA A 252 -16.15 -14.64 -1.52
C ALA A 252 -15.59 -13.72 -0.42
N GLY A 253 -14.40 -14.02 0.11
CA GLY A 253 -13.73 -13.19 1.10
C GLY A 253 -13.36 -11.80 0.58
N ILE A 254 -12.80 -11.70 -0.62
CA ILE A 254 -12.49 -10.42 -1.30
C ILE A 254 -13.77 -9.60 -1.50
N ALA A 255 -14.85 -10.25 -1.97
CA ALA A 255 -16.15 -9.61 -2.14
C ALA A 255 -16.71 -9.10 -0.82
N ALA A 256 -16.62 -9.89 0.26
CA ALA A 256 -17.05 -9.49 1.60
C ALA A 256 -16.29 -8.26 2.10
N VAL A 257 -14.97 -8.21 1.92
CA VAL A 257 -14.15 -7.02 2.27
C VAL A 257 -14.55 -5.82 1.42
N ALA A 258 -14.77 -5.98 0.12
CA ALA A 258 -15.22 -4.89 -0.75
C ALA A 258 -16.59 -4.34 -0.30
N VAL A 259 -17.54 -5.22 0.04
CA VAL A 259 -18.84 -4.84 0.60
C VAL A 259 -18.69 -4.12 1.94
N ALA A 260 -17.82 -4.60 2.83
CA ALA A 260 -17.54 -3.97 4.11
C ALA A 260 -17.02 -2.53 3.94
N VAL A 261 -16.10 -2.32 2.99
CA VAL A 261 -15.61 -0.97 2.66
C VAL A 261 -16.73 -0.08 2.11
N ALA A 262 -17.59 -0.63 1.24
CA ALA A 262 -18.72 0.11 0.66
C ALA A 262 -19.81 0.45 1.70
N LEU A 263 -20.02 -0.40 2.71
CA LEU A 263 -20.97 -0.17 3.79
C LEU A 263 -20.55 0.98 4.73
N ARG A 264 -19.28 1.32 4.75
CA ARG A 264 -18.73 2.41 5.59
C ARG A 264 -19.35 3.76 5.25
N ARG A 265 -19.70 4.54 6.28
CA ARG A 265 -19.94 5.99 6.09
C ARG A 265 -18.59 6.71 6.11
N PRO A 266 -18.38 7.67 5.21
CA PRO A 266 -17.27 8.62 5.36
C PRO A 266 -17.47 9.42 6.64
N ALA A 267 -16.42 9.52 7.43
CA ALA A 267 -16.40 10.38 8.63
C ALA A 267 -16.36 11.85 8.24
#